data_d6b4405224db2385539072347b8df0fe
#
_entry.id   d6b4405224db2385539072347b8df0fe
#
_cell.length_a   1.000
_cell.length_b   1.000
_cell.length_c   1.000
_cell.angle_alpha   90.00
_cell.angle_beta   90.00
_cell.angle_gamma   90.00
#
_symmetry.space_group_name_H-M   'P 1'
#
loop_
_entity.id
_entity.type
_entity.pdbx_description
1 polymer ?
#
loop_
_entity_poly.entity_id
_entity_poly.type
_entity_poly.pdbx_seq_one_letter_code
_entity_poly.pdbx_strand_id
1 'polypeptide(L)'
;TPPSVELARAGATLIGNLSASNDVVGKGVYRRRMVSVQSARLQCGYLYASAGEGESTADLVFGAHQIIAENGTLLAEKRFENGLLRTEVDVSRLVYERRRTQSMGTAAEITTLAFSLTVTDTRLTRPIAPLPFVPADKDDRAARCEEILLIASLGLKKRLEHTEAKT
;
A
#
# COMPACT_ATOMS: atom_id res chain seq x y z
N THR A 1 4.98 -15.66 10.24
CA THR A 1 4.10 -14.80 9.42
C THR A 1 3.98 -13.44 10.08
N PRO A 2 4.10 -12.31 9.35
CA PRO A 2 3.89 -11.00 9.93
C PRO A 2 2.49 -10.85 10.50
N PRO A 3 2.30 -10.27 11.71
CA PRO A 3 0.98 -10.13 12.33
C PRO A 3 -0.06 -9.44 11.44
N SER A 4 0.36 -8.49 10.62
CA SER A 4 -0.50 -7.80 9.65
C SER A 4 -1.18 -8.72 8.65
N VAL A 5 -0.59 -9.88 8.33
CA VAL A 5 -1.20 -10.87 7.42
C VAL A 5 -2.41 -11.52 8.08
N GLU A 6 -2.28 -11.91 9.34
CA GLU A 6 -3.38 -12.53 10.09
C GLU A 6 -4.50 -11.51 10.37
N LEU A 7 -4.14 -10.28 10.70
CA LEU A 7 -5.12 -9.19 10.85
C LEU A 7 -5.90 -8.94 9.54
N ALA A 8 -5.21 -8.91 8.41
CA ALA A 8 -5.86 -8.73 7.11
C ALA A 8 -6.77 -9.92 6.75
N ARG A 9 -6.36 -11.16 7.04
CA ARG A 9 -7.20 -12.36 6.89
C ARG A 9 -8.46 -12.30 7.75
N ALA A 10 -8.34 -11.75 8.95
CA ALA A 10 -9.46 -11.52 9.84
C ALA A 10 -10.36 -10.33 9.45
N GLY A 11 -10.06 -9.65 8.35
CA GLY A 11 -10.90 -8.60 7.79
C GLY A 11 -10.40 -7.17 8.04
N ALA A 12 -9.27 -6.97 8.73
CA ALA A 12 -8.75 -5.63 8.98
C ALA A 12 -8.43 -4.90 7.66
N THR A 13 -9.07 -3.76 7.43
CA THR A 13 -8.86 -2.90 6.25
C THR A 13 -7.86 -1.78 6.50
N LEU A 14 -7.67 -1.40 7.76
CA LEU A 14 -6.64 -0.49 8.21
C LEU A 14 -5.75 -1.20 9.21
N ILE A 15 -4.44 -1.08 9.04
CA ILE A 15 -3.44 -1.68 9.92
C ILE A 15 -2.55 -0.59 10.48
N GLY A 16 -2.57 -0.44 11.80
CA GLY A 16 -1.65 0.42 12.54
C GLY A 16 -0.42 -0.38 12.97
N ASN A 17 0.76 0.14 12.69
CA ASN A 17 2.03 -0.43 13.11
C ASN A 17 2.83 0.60 13.91
N LEU A 18 2.81 0.43 15.22
CA LEU A 18 3.64 1.18 16.14
C LEU A 18 5.01 0.52 16.25
N SER A 19 6.08 1.27 16.05
CA SER A 19 7.43 0.74 15.95
C SER A 19 8.44 1.60 16.70
N ALA A 20 9.46 0.98 17.26
CA ALA A 20 10.64 1.61 17.81
C ALA A 20 11.89 1.20 17.01
N SER A 21 11.84 1.38 15.71
CA SER A 21 12.92 1.06 14.80
C SER A 21 13.91 2.23 14.74
N ASN A 22 15.14 2.03 15.24
CA ASN A 22 16.21 3.02 15.17
C ASN A 22 16.52 3.42 13.74
N ASP A 23 17.06 4.61 13.57
CA ASP A 23 17.47 5.11 12.24
C ASP A 23 18.94 4.85 11.93
N VAL A 24 19.16 4.44 10.69
CA VAL A 24 20.48 4.41 10.04
C VAL A 24 20.34 4.95 8.62
N VAL A 25 21.45 5.33 8.00
CA VAL A 25 21.47 5.86 6.63
C VAL A 25 20.81 4.85 5.67
N GLY A 26 19.90 5.33 4.83
CA GLY A 26 19.17 4.50 3.85
C GLY A 26 17.93 3.77 4.40
N LYS A 27 17.78 3.61 5.71
CA LYS A 27 16.67 2.85 6.30
C LYS A 27 15.29 3.46 6.03
N GLY A 28 15.19 4.78 5.83
CA GLY A 28 13.94 5.44 5.46
C GLY A 28 13.37 4.94 4.14
N VAL A 29 14.22 4.77 3.12
CA VAL A 29 13.80 4.21 1.82
C VAL A 29 13.34 2.76 1.96
N TYR A 30 14.06 1.97 2.74
CA TYR A 30 13.67 0.59 3.03
C TYR A 30 12.29 0.51 3.70
N ARG A 31 12.04 1.32 4.76
CA ARG A 31 10.74 1.37 5.46
C ARG A 31 9.61 1.76 4.52
N ARG A 32 9.81 2.80 3.71
CA ARG A 32 8.82 3.24 2.72
C ARG A 32 8.43 2.11 1.79
N ARG A 33 9.42 1.42 1.21
CA ARG A 33 9.18 0.27 0.32
C ARG A 33 8.46 -0.86 1.04
N MET A 34 8.90 -1.21 2.23
CA MET A 34 8.29 -2.28 3.04
C MET A 34 6.82 -1.97 3.35
N VAL A 35 6.50 -0.77 3.81
CA VAL A 35 5.13 -0.34 4.13
C VAL A 35 4.26 -0.33 2.88
N SER A 36 4.74 0.23 1.78
CA SER A 36 4.00 0.28 0.51
C SER A 36 3.74 -1.13 -0.04
N VAL A 37 4.75 -1.99 -0.07
CA VAL A 37 4.60 -3.38 -0.56
C VAL A 37 3.64 -4.17 0.34
N GLN A 38 3.73 -4.01 1.65
CA GLN A 38 2.82 -4.71 2.57
C GLN A 38 1.38 -4.20 2.44
N SER A 39 1.18 -2.89 2.28
CA SER A 39 -0.12 -2.29 1.97
C SER A 39 -0.73 -2.84 0.68
N ALA A 40 0.06 -2.94 -0.41
CA ALA A 40 -0.37 -3.51 -1.68
C ALA A 40 -0.72 -4.99 -1.55
N ARG A 41 0.17 -5.78 -0.94
CA ARG A 41 0.00 -7.23 -0.79
C ARG A 41 -1.27 -7.58 0.00
N LEU A 42 -1.60 -6.79 1.01
CA LEU A 42 -2.75 -7.00 1.88
C LEU A 42 -3.99 -6.21 1.43
N GLN A 43 -3.85 -5.37 0.40
CA GLN A 43 -4.90 -4.46 -0.07
C GLN A 43 -5.54 -3.71 1.10
N CYS A 44 -4.71 -3.02 1.87
CA CYS A 44 -5.12 -2.32 3.09
C CYS A 44 -4.54 -0.90 3.15
N GLY A 45 -5.14 -0.07 3.99
CA GLY A 45 -4.48 1.10 4.51
C GLY A 45 -3.45 0.68 5.56
N TYR A 46 -2.20 1.11 5.41
CA TYR A 46 -1.13 0.78 6.34
C TYR A 46 -0.54 2.06 6.94
N LEU A 47 -0.68 2.19 8.24
CA LEU A 47 -0.24 3.35 9.01
C LEU A 47 0.96 2.93 9.86
N TYR A 48 2.14 3.42 9.50
CA TYR A 48 3.38 3.17 10.24
C TYR A 48 3.75 4.41 11.03
N ALA A 49 4.01 4.24 12.32
CA ALA A 49 4.48 5.29 13.21
C ALA A 49 5.66 4.77 14.03
N SER A 50 6.82 5.38 13.87
CA SER A 50 8.03 5.03 14.63
C SER A 50 8.30 6.02 15.76
N ALA A 51 8.99 5.54 16.78
CA ALA A 51 9.54 6.35 17.84
C ALA A 51 10.30 7.56 17.29
N GLY A 52 10.29 8.65 18.03
CA GLY A 52 10.91 9.91 17.65
C GLY A 52 11.86 10.47 18.71
N GLU A 53 12.04 11.77 18.67
CA GLU A 53 12.82 12.49 19.65
C GLU A 53 12.27 12.25 21.08
N GLY A 54 13.15 12.04 22.03
CA GLY A 54 12.79 11.69 23.41
C GLY A 54 12.77 10.20 23.71
N GLU A 55 12.66 9.34 22.69
CA GLU A 55 12.80 7.88 22.83
C GLU A 55 14.26 7.42 22.71
N SER A 56 15.16 8.33 22.39
CA SER A 56 16.57 8.03 22.19
C SER A 56 17.30 7.79 23.51
N THR A 57 18.11 6.75 23.51
CA THR A 57 19.18 6.54 24.48
C THR A 57 20.50 7.02 23.88
N ALA A 58 21.61 6.86 24.60
CA ALA A 58 22.94 7.30 24.13
C ALA A 58 23.38 6.71 22.76
N ASP A 59 22.93 5.51 22.45
CA ASP A 59 23.46 4.71 21.33
C ASP A 59 22.52 4.64 20.11
N LEU A 60 21.26 5.02 20.24
CA LEU A 60 20.25 4.88 19.20
C LEU A 60 19.61 6.22 18.88
N VAL A 61 19.30 6.41 17.59
CA VAL A 61 18.53 7.56 17.10
C VAL A 61 17.23 7.07 16.50
N PHE A 62 16.13 7.76 16.85
CA PHE A 62 14.82 7.51 16.29
C PHE A 62 14.36 8.73 15.50
N GLY A 63 13.93 8.51 14.26
CA GLY A 63 13.63 9.59 13.32
C GLY A 63 12.16 9.96 13.21
N ALA A 64 11.29 9.56 14.14
CA ALA A 64 9.85 9.84 14.09
C ALA A 64 9.21 9.53 12.73
N HIS A 65 9.67 8.47 12.07
CA HIS A 65 9.24 8.16 10.71
C HIS A 65 7.78 7.72 10.70
N GLN A 66 6.94 8.47 10.02
CA GLN A 66 5.51 8.24 9.85
C GLN A 66 5.23 8.01 8.36
N ILE A 67 4.48 6.98 8.05
CA ILE A 67 4.14 6.59 6.67
C ILE A 67 2.69 6.16 6.62
N ILE A 68 1.92 6.67 5.67
CA ILE A 68 0.56 6.21 5.40
C ILE A 68 0.51 5.77 3.94
N ALA A 69 0.16 4.51 3.73
CA ALA A 69 0.01 3.92 2.40
C ALA A 69 -1.38 3.29 2.23
N GLU A 70 -1.91 3.34 1.02
CA GLU A 70 -3.19 2.75 0.62
C GLU A 70 -2.98 1.88 -0.61
N ASN A 71 -3.20 0.57 -0.49
CA ASN A 71 -3.06 -0.38 -1.60
C ASN A 71 -1.76 -0.19 -2.41
N GLY A 72 -0.66 0.01 -1.71
CA GLY A 72 0.66 0.22 -2.30
C GLY A 72 1.03 1.67 -2.62
N THR A 73 0.05 2.56 -2.71
CA THR A 73 0.29 3.97 -2.97
C THR A 73 0.69 4.69 -1.69
N LEU A 74 1.82 5.39 -1.71
CA LEU A 74 2.22 6.28 -0.62
C LEU A 74 1.31 7.51 -0.64
N LEU A 75 0.54 7.71 0.43
CA LEU A 75 -0.35 8.86 0.57
C LEU A 75 0.32 10.02 1.29
N ALA A 76 1.06 9.72 2.36
CA ALA A 76 1.75 10.72 3.15
C ALA A 76 2.97 10.12 3.84
N GLU A 77 4.00 10.93 4.02
CA GLU A 77 5.22 10.56 4.72
C GLU A 77 5.82 11.77 5.44
N LYS A 78 6.36 11.53 6.63
CA LYS A 78 7.08 12.50 7.43
C LYS A 78 8.21 11.81 8.18
N ARG A 79 9.37 12.47 8.31
CA ARG A 79 10.53 11.92 9.02
C ARG A 79 11.37 13.04 9.62
N PHE A 80 12.00 12.77 10.75
CA PHE A 80 12.82 13.70 11.52
C PHE A 80 12.09 14.93 12.08
N GLU A 81 10.79 14.85 12.14
CA GLU A 81 9.95 15.88 12.72
C GLU A 81 8.88 15.24 13.58
N ASN A 82 8.70 15.74 14.79
CA ASN A 82 7.61 15.33 15.66
C ASN A 82 6.27 15.91 15.18
N GLY A 83 5.17 15.36 15.67
CA GLY A 83 3.83 15.83 15.43
C GLY A 83 2.98 14.87 14.61
N LEU A 84 1.81 15.33 14.19
CA LEU A 84 0.78 14.52 13.56
C LEU A 84 0.91 14.53 12.03
N LEU A 85 0.89 13.34 11.42
CA LEU A 85 0.69 13.14 9.98
C LEU A 85 -0.77 12.74 9.73
N ARG A 86 -1.41 13.39 8.76
CA ARG A 86 -2.83 13.14 8.41
C ARG A 86 -3.00 12.99 6.92
N THR A 87 -3.87 12.06 6.53
CA THR A 87 -4.37 11.94 5.15
C THR A 87 -5.69 11.19 5.15
N GLU A 88 -6.30 11.08 3.99
CA GLU A 88 -7.55 10.36 3.78
C GLU A 88 -7.28 8.99 3.15
N VAL A 89 -7.95 7.96 3.66
CA VAL A 89 -7.88 6.58 3.13
C VAL A 89 -9.26 6.16 2.66
N ASP A 90 -9.37 5.66 1.44
CA ASP A 90 -10.61 5.14 0.88
C ASP A 90 -10.84 3.68 1.29
N VAL A 91 -11.41 3.50 2.48
CA VAL A 91 -11.70 2.17 3.05
C VAL A 91 -12.71 1.41 2.20
N SER A 92 -13.70 2.09 1.62
CA SER A 92 -14.71 1.45 0.77
C SER A 92 -14.10 0.85 -0.47
N ARG A 93 -13.16 1.54 -1.11
CA ARG A 93 -12.39 1.04 -2.24
C ARG A 93 -11.56 -0.19 -1.84
N LEU A 94 -10.89 -0.14 -0.70
CA LEU A 94 -10.08 -1.28 -0.22
C LEU A 94 -10.93 -2.54 -0.01
N VAL A 95 -12.12 -2.39 0.58
CA VAL A 95 -13.06 -3.50 0.75
C VAL A 95 -13.53 -4.05 -0.60
N TYR A 96 -13.85 -3.16 -1.54
CA TYR A 96 -14.29 -3.54 -2.88
C TYR A 96 -13.19 -4.31 -3.65
N GLU A 97 -11.97 -3.80 -3.67
CA GLU A 97 -10.83 -4.45 -4.35
C GLU A 97 -10.53 -5.82 -3.76
N ARG A 98 -10.55 -5.95 -2.44
CA ARG A 98 -10.36 -7.23 -1.76
C ARG A 98 -11.37 -8.29 -2.18
N ARG A 99 -12.66 -7.91 -2.25
CA ARG A 99 -13.72 -8.84 -2.67
C ARG A 99 -13.54 -9.36 -4.09
N ARG A 100 -12.92 -8.56 -4.95
CA ARG A 100 -12.69 -8.92 -6.35
C ARG A 100 -11.48 -9.81 -6.59
N THR A 101 -10.44 -9.63 -5.80
CA THR A 101 -9.11 -10.11 -6.18
C THR A 101 -8.53 -11.17 -5.27
N GLN A 102 -9.00 -11.30 -4.04
CA GLN A 102 -8.36 -12.19 -3.07
C GLN A 102 -9.33 -13.08 -2.30
N SER A 103 -9.01 -14.38 -2.32
CA SER A 103 -9.44 -15.30 -1.26
C SER A 103 -8.34 -15.33 -0.20
N MET A 104 -8.55 -14.67 0.93
CA MET A 104 -7.53 -14.57 1.97
C MET A 104 -7.40 -15.83 2.85
N GLY A 105 -8.22 -16.84 2.60
CA GLY A 105 -8.27 -18.05 3.43
C GLY A 105 -8.82 -17.80 4.84
N THR A 106 -8.69 -18.80 5.69
CA THR A 106 -9.13 -18.71 7.08
C THR A 106 -8.10 -17.96 7.92
N ALA A 107 -8.56 -17.01 8.71
CA ALA A 107 -7.72 -16.29 9.67
C ALA A 107 -7.39 -17.16 10.88
N ALA A 108 -6.23 -16.91 11.50
CA ALA A 108 -5.99 -17.36 12.86
C ALA A 108 -6.96 -16.65 13.83
N GLU A 109 -7.11 -17.22 15.01
CA GLU A 109 -7.88 -16.57 16.08
C GLU A 109 -7.18 -15.28 16.48
N ILE A 110 -7.92 -14.16 16.45
CA ILE A 110 -7.43 -12.84 16.85
C ILE A 110 -8.35 -12.24 17.92
N THR A 111 -7.78 -11.43 18.78
CA THR A 111 -8.57 -10.65 19.75
C THR A 111 -9.31 -9.53 19.05
N THR A 112 -10.63 -9.50 19.19
CA THR A 112 -11.49 -8.46 18.62
C THR A 112 -12.08 -7.61 19.72
N LEU A 113 -11.94 -6.29 19.61
CA LEU A 113 -12.57 -5.31 20.50
C LEU A 113 -13.62 -4.54 19.69
N ALA A 114 -14.86 -4.64 20.11
CA ALA A 114 -15.95 -3.87 19.51
C ALA A 114 -15.94 -2.42 20.04
N PHE A 115 -16.15 -1.47 19.14
CA PHE A 115 -16.35 -0.07 19.49
C PHE A 115 -17.39 0.56 18.57
N SER A 116 -17.99 1.65 19.00
CA SER A 116 -18.95 2.40 18.20
C SER A 116 -18.29 3.69 17.69
N LEU A 117 -18.43 3.96 16.41
CA LEU A 117 -18.01 5.20 15.78
C LEU A 117 -19.19 5.75 14.98
N THR A 118 -19.51 7.03 15.18
CA THR A 118 -20.48 7.70 14.31
C THR A 118 -19.86 7.88 12.93
N VAL A 119 -20.37 7.14 11.96
CA VAL A 119 -19.95 7.28 10.56
C VAL A 119 -20.79 8.38 9.93
N THR A 120 -20.13 9.40 9.39
CA THR A 120 -20.74 10.46 8.57
C THR A 120 -20.31 10.28 7.13
N ASP A 121 -21.17 10.64 6.19
CA ASP A 121 -20.80 10.68 4.78
C ASP A 121 -19.60 11.59 4.60
N THR A 122 -18.47 11.00 4.21
CA THR A 122 -17.21 11.73 4.05
C THR A 122 -16.82 11.72 2.58
N ARG A 123 -16.62 12.90 2.02
CA ARG A 123 -16.09 13.05 0.67
C ARG A 123 -14.58 13.12 0.73
N LEU A 124 -13.90 12.32 -0.09
CA LEU A 124 -12.45 12.43 -0.26
C LEU A 124 -12.11 13.80 -0.86
N THR A 125 -11.20 14.51 -0.20
CA THR A 125 -10.73 15.84 -0.66
C THR A 125 -9.36 15.77 -1.32
N ARG A 126 -8.64 14.64 -1.15
CA ARG A 126 -7.36 14.41 -1.83
C ARG A 126 -7.55 14.26 -3.35
N PRO A 127 -6.58 14.68 -4.16
CA PRO A 127 -6.65 14.50 -5.59
C PRO A 127 -6.65 12.99 -5.95
N ILE A 128 -7.56 12.61 -6.84
CA ILE A 128 -7.61 11.25 -7.41
C ILE A 128 -7.26 11.39 -8.88
N ALA A 129 -6.30 10.58 -9.35
CA ALA A 129 -5.92 10.61 -10.76
C ALA A 129 -7.12 10.23 -11.65
N PRO A 130 -7.55 11.10 -12.58
CA PRO A 130 -8.71 10.81 -13.44
C PRO A 130 -8.45 9.68 -14.43
N LEU A 131 -7.17 9.40 -14.72
CA LEU A 131 -6.72 8.36 -15.62
C LEU A 131 -5.76 7.40 -14.88
N PRO A 132 -6.28 6.50 -14.04
CA PRO A 132 -5.45 5.67 -13.15
C PRO A 132 -4.53 4.69 -13.90
N PHE A 133 -4.82 4.41 -15.18
CA PHE A 133 -4.04 3.49 -16.00
C PHE A 133 -3.04 4.21 -16.92
N VAL A 134 -3.06 5.53 -16.97
CA VAL A 134 -2.18 6.33 -17.82
C VAL A 134 -1.16 7.05 -16.94
N PRO A 135 0.13 6.74 -17.04
CA PRO A 135 1.16 7.46 -16.31
C PRO A 135 1.16 8.96 -16.65
N ALA A 136 1.34 9.79 -15.64
CA ALA A 136 1.47 11.24 -15.83
C ALA A 136 2.80 11.59 -16.52
N ASP A 137 3.87 10.86 -16.20
CA ASP A 137 5.18 11.02 -16.80
C ASP A 137 5.20 10.53 -18.25
N LYS A 138 5.92 11.25 -19.13
CA LYS A 138 5.98 10.93 -20.57
C LYS A 138 6.78 9.67 -20.87
N ASP A 139 7.90 9.48 -20.16
CA ASP A 139 8.80 8.36 -20.40
C ASP A 139 8.17 7.06 -19.87
N ASP A 140 7.57 7.10 -18.70
CA ASP A 140 6.77 6.00 -18.14
C ASP A 140 5.62 5.63 -19.08
N ARG A 141 5.01 6.62 -19.73
CA ARG A 141 3.90 6.43 -20.66
C ARG A 141 4.36 5.76 -21.96
N ALA A 142 5.50 6.19 -22.50
CA ALA A 142 6.11 5.58 -23.69
C ALA A 142 6.48 4.12 -23.43
N ALA A 143 7.17 3.83 -22.35
CA ALA A 143 7.53 2.48 -21.94
C ALA A 143 6.29 1.58 -21.76
N ARG A 144 5.23 2.10 -21.16
CA ARG A 144 3.96 1.35 -20.99
C ARG A 144 3.26 1.09 -22.34
N CYS A 145 3.29 2.03 -23.28
CA CYS A 145 2.74 1.80 -24.60
C CYS A 145 3.49 0.69 -25.34
N GLU A 146 4.82 0.68 -25.28
CA GLU A 146 5.64 -0.39 -25.86
C GLU A 146 5.33 -1.74 -25.22
N GLU A 147 5.21 -1.80 -23.91
CA GLU A 147 4.85 -3.02 -23.18
C GLU A 147 3.48 -3.54 -23.59
N ILE A 148 2.47 -2.68 -23.73
CA ILE A 148 1.12 -3.06 -24.19
C ILE A 148 1.18 -3.66 -25.59
N LEU A 149 1.90 -3.03 -26.52
CA LEU A 149 2.04 -3.52 -27.88
C LEU A 149 2.76 -4.87 -27.91
N LEU A 150 3.81 -5.04 -27.11
CA LEU A 150 4.55 -6.28 -27.03
C LEU A 150 3.70 -7.42 -26.47
N ILE A 151 2.97 -7.18 -25.37
CA ILE A 151 2.06 -8.17 -24.78
C ILE A 151 0.99 -8.59 -25.79
N ALA A 152 0.36 -7.64 -26.47
CA ALA A 152 -0.66 -7.91 -27.48
C ALA A 152 -0.09 -8.72 -28.64
N SER A 153 1.09 -8.36 -29.14
CA SER A 153 1.78 -9.04 -30.24
C SER A 153 2.16 -10.48 -29.88
N LEU A 154 2.68 -10.70 -28.68
CA LEU A 154 3.02 -12.04 -28.20
C LEU A 154 1.78 -12.92 -28.03
N GLY A 155 0.70 -12.35 -27.52
CA GLY A 155 -0.58 -13.06 -27.41
C GLY A 155 -1.16 -13.45 -28.77
N LEU A 156 -1.11 -12.53 -29.73
CA LEU A 156 -1.54 -12.81 -31.11
C LEU A 156 -0.65 -13.86 -31.78
N LYS A 157 0.67 -13.71 -31.70
CA LYS A 157 1.63 -14.69 -32.21
C LYS A 157 1.30 -16.09 -31.74
N LYS A 158 1.11 -16.27 -30.43
CA LYS A 158 0.80 -17.58 -29.86
C LYS A 158 -0.51 -18.18 -30.36
N ARG A 159 -1.52 -17.35 -30.60
CA ARG A 159 -2.80 -17.80 -31.18
C ARG A 159 -2.64 -18.23 -32.62
N LEU A 160 -1.89 -17.47 -33.43
CA LEU A 160 -1.62 -17.82 -34.83
C LEU A 160 -0.83 -19.12 -34.95
N GLU A 161 0.19 -19.31 -34.13
CA GLU A 161 0.95 -20.56 -34.04
C GLU A 161 0.05 -21.75 -33.70
N HIS A 162 -0.85 -21.58 -32.71
CA HIS A 162 -1.74 -22.63 -32.23
C HIS A 162 -2.80 -23.02 -33.30
N THR A 163 -3.29 -22.07 -34.07
CA THR A 163 -4.32 -22.30 -35.11
C THR A 163 -3.72 -22.67 -36.47
N GLU A 164 -2.38 -22.76 -36.54
CA GLU A 164 -1.66 -23.01 -37.82
C GLU A 164 -2.09 -22.06 -38.94
N ALA A 165 -2.51 -20.84 -38.58
CA ALA A 165 -2.95 -19.84 -39.55
C ALA A 165 -1.79 -19.50 -40.49
N LYS A 166 -2.01 -19.76 -41.78
CA LYS A 166 -1.09 -19.33 -42.86
C LYS A 166 -1.41 -17.89 -43.19
N THR A 167 -0.42 -17.01 -43.17
CA THR A 167 -0.50 -15.63 -43.66
C THR A 167 -0.52 -15.62 -45.18
#